data_069d61b52f76dc615558f1e16f8e0723
#
_entry.id   069d61b52f76dc615558f1e16f8e0723
#
_cell.length_a   1.000
_cell.length_b   1.000
_cell.length_c   1.000
_cell.angle_alpha   90.00
_cell.angle_beta   90.00
_cell.angle_gamma   90.00
#
_symmetry.space_group_name_H-M   'P 1'
#
loop_
_entity.id
_entity.type
_entity.pdbx_description
1 polymer ?
#
loop_
_entity_poly.entity_id
_entity_poly.type
_entity_poly.pdbx_seq_one_letter_code
_entity_poly.pdbx_strand_id
1 'polypeptide(L)'
;MIQKSGLTKHGEIRELLKRDLGLGHGDANTLTHYYLKSLETQSGQAATPGDVLAEIYSGPKAELRPIHDKLLAAIEKFGAFEIAPKKNCVSLRRKKQFAMISPATKTRVEVGINMKGLKPTARLIEMPAGGMCQYKVNVTAVGEVDKELIAWIRQAYDNAV
;
A
#
# COMPACT_ATOMS: atom_id res chain seq x y z
N MET A 1 -6.75 -21.85 -25.41
CA MET A 1 -5.99 -21.40 -26.56
C MET A 1 -4.75 -20.63 -26.15
N ILE A 2 -4.86 -19.43 -25.63
CA ILE A 2 -3.71 -18.62 -25.18
C ILE A 2 -2.92 -19.30 -24.05
N GLN A 3 -3.59 -19.95 -23.10
CA GLN A 3 -2.95 -20.69 -22.00
C GLN A 3 -2.05 -21.84 -22.46
N LYS A 4 -2.34 -22.43 -23.62
CA LYS A 4 -1.53 -23.52 -24.19
C LYS A 4 -0.31 -23.03 -24.97
N SER A 5 -0.29 -21.76 -25.37
CA SER A 5 0.81 -21.18 -26.16
C SER A 5 2.02 -20.76 -25.29
N GLY A 6 1.85 -20.64 -23.96
CA GLY A 6 2.92 -20.21 -23.06
C GLY A 6 3.41 -18.77 -23.27
N LEU A 7 2.69 -17.98 -24.06
CA LEU A 7 3.06 -16.60 -24.40
C LEU A 7 2.72 -15.67 -23.24
N THR A 8 3.68 -14.86 -22.84
CA THR A 8 3.56 -13.87 -21.74
C THR A 8 3.69 -12.42 -22.20
N LYS A 9 4.16 -12.20 -23.42
CA LYS A 9 4.35 -10.86 -23.97
C LYS A 9 3.09 -10.35 -24.66
N HIS A 10 2.70 -9.13 -24.32
CA HIS A 10 1.50 -8.47 -24.88
C HIS A 10 1.43 -8.51 -26.42
N GLY A 11 2.54 -8.21 -27.10
CA GLY A 11 2.59 -8.22 -28.56
C GLY A 11 2.35 -9.59 -29.17
N GLU A 12 2.93 -10.64 -28.61
CA GLU A 12 2.82 -12.02 -29.09
C GLU A 12 1.40 -12.57 -28.90
N ILE A 13 0.79 -12.28 -27.77
CA ILE A 13 -0.60 -12.66 -27.47
C ILE A 13 -1.56 -11.96 -28.44
N ARG A 14 -1.36 -10.67 -28.66
CA ARG A 14 -2.17 -9.89 -29.60
C ARG A 14 -2.07 -10.44 -31.03
N GLU A 15 -0.87 -10.75 -31.50
CA GLU A 15 -0.68 -11.33 -32.84
C GLU A 15 -1.30 -12.75 -32.98
N LEU A 16 -1.21 -13.55 -31.92
CA LEU A 16 -1.90 -14.84 -31.86
C LEU A 16 -3.42 -14.68 -31.99
N LEU A 17 -4.01 -13.74 -31.25
CA LEU A 17 -5.45 -13.46 -31.29
C LEU A 17 -5.90 -12.95 -32.66
N LYS A 18 -5.10 -12.12 -33.34
CA LYS A 18 -5.38 -11.65 -34.70
C LYS A 18 -5.35 -12.80 -35.70
N ARG A 19 -4.34 -13.65 -35.59
CA ARG A 19 -4.13 -14.77 -36.54
C ARG A 19 -5.18 -15.88 -36.37
N ASP A 20 -5.43 -16.29 -35.13
CA ASP A 20 -6.21 -17.50 -34.85
C ASP A 20 -7.73 -17.20 -34.74
N LEU A 21 -8.11 -15.98 -34.34
CA LEU A 21 -9.51 -15.57 -34.23
C LEU A 21 -9.94 -14.53 -35.27
N GLY A 22 -9.03 -14.07 -36.11
CA GLY A 22 -9.33 -13.07 -37.15
C GLY A 22 -9.78 -11.73 -36.60
N LEU A 23 -9.40 -11.37 -35.35
CA LEU A 23 -9.85 -10.18 -34.67
C LEU A 23 -9.16 -8.91 -35.21
N GLY A 24 -9.91 -7.81 -35.23
CA GLY A 24 -9.36 -6.50 -35.50
C GLY A 24 -8.32 -6.09 -34.45
N HIS A 25 -7.48 -5.10 -34.79
CA HIS A 25 -6.39 -4.64 -33.92
C HIS A 25 -6.90 -4.18 -32.55
N GLY A 26 -8.02 -3.48 -32.50
CA GLY A 26 -8.63 -2.99 -31.26
C GLY A 26 -9.14 -4.14 -30.37
N ASP A 27 -9.85 -5.09 -30.96
CA ASP A 27 -10.44 -6.22 -30.24
C ASP A 27 -9.37 -7.16 -29.70
N ALA A 28 -8.36 -7.48 -30.53
CA ALA A 28 -7.20 -8.27 -30.12
C ALA A 28 -6.41 -7.61 -29.00
N ASN A 29 -6.27 -6.29 -29.03
CA ASN A 29 -5.62 -5.53 -27.96
C ASN A 29 -6.42 -5.56 -26.65
N THR A 30 -7.74 -5.37 -26.73
CA THR A 30 -8.64 -5.43 -25.57
C THR A 30 -8.62 -6.82 -24.93
N LEU A 31 -8.73 -7.88 -25.73
CA LEU A 31 -8.66 -9.25 -25.22
C LEU A 31 -7.30 -9.60 -24.63
N THR A 32 -6.22 -9.12 -25.23
CA THR A 32 -4.87 -9.27 -24.66
C THR A 32 -4.77 -8.62 -23.29
N HIS A 33 -5.30 -7.42 -23.15
CA HIS A 33 -5.36 -6.71 -21.87
C HIS A 33 -6.16 -7.47 -20.81
N TYR A 34 -7.34 -7.96 -21.18
CA TYR A 34 -8.17 -8.78 -20.28
C TYR A 34 -7.47 -10.09 -19.89
N TYR A 35 -6.82 -10.73 -20.85
CA TYR A 35 -6.10 -11.99 -20.60
C TYR A 35 -4.91 -11.79 -19.67
N LEU A 36 -4.07 -10.78 -19.93
CA LEU A 36 -2.93 -10.46 -19.06
C LEU A 36 -3.39 -10.08 -17.66
N LYS A 37 -4.46 -9.28 -17.54
CA LYS A 37 -5.06 -8.94 -16.25
C LYS A 37 -5.65 -10.18 -15.56
N SER A 38 -6.19 -11.15 -16.30
CA SER A 38 -6.68 -12.40 -15.72
C SER A 38 -5.54 -13.33 -15.31
N LEU A 39 -4.39 -13.27 -16.00
CA LEU A 39 -3.17 -13.96 -15.57
C LEU A 39 -2.60 -13.34 -14.28
N GLU A 40 -2.59 -12.01 -14.19
CA GLU A 40 -2.25 -11.31 -12.94
C GLU A 40 -3.20 -11.69 -11.80
N THR A 41 -4.48 -11.97 -12.11
CA THR A 41 -5.47 -12.43 -11.14
C THR A 41 -5.42 -13.95 -10.90
N GLN A 42 -4.90 -14.74 -11.83
CA GLN A 42 -4.80 -16.21 -11.75
C GLN A 42 -3.40 -16.71 -11.35
N SER A 43 -2.36 -15.98 -11.65
CA SER A 43 -1.08 -16.04 -10.92
C SER A 43 -1.24 -15.40 -9.53
N GLY A 44 -2.47 -14.94 -9.31
CA GLY A 44 -3.14 -14.52 -8.10
C GLY A 44 -3.02 -15.50 -6.95
N GLN A 45 -1.88 -15.63 -6.52
CA GLN A 45 -1.60 -15.13 -5.17
C GLN A 45 -1.94 -13.64 -5.20
N ALA A 46 -3.11 -13.28 -4.69
CA ALA A 46 -3.29 -11.98 -4.11
C ALA A 46 -1.98 -11.69 -3.38
N ALA A 47 -1.22 -10.70 -3.87
CA ALA A 47 0.07 -10.39 -3.28
C ALA A 47 -0.17 -10.37 -1.78
N THR A 48 0.43 -11.32 -1.06
CA THR A 48 0.19 -11.37 0.38
C THR A 48 0.57 -10.00 0.91
N PRO A 49 -0.04 -9.49 1.96
CA PRO A 49 0.37 -8.21 2.55
C PRO A 49 1.89 -8.13 2.73
N GLY A 50 2.56 -9.27 2.90
CA GLY A 50 4.01 -9.41 2.95
C GLY A 50 4.72 -9.10 1.63
N ASP A 51 4.18 -9.52 0.49
CA ASP A 51 4.80 -9.31 -0.83
C ASP A 51 4.73 -7.84 -1.24
N VAL A 52 3.58 -7.18 -1.01
CA VAL A 52 3.41 -5.76 -1.27
C VAL A 52 4.28 -4.92 -0.32
N LEU A 53 4.42 -5.33 0.93
CA LEU A 53 5.33 -4.71 1.88
C LEU A 53 6.79 -4.84 1.45
N ALA A 54 7.21 -6.00 0.97
CA ALA A 54 8.55 -6.22 0.44
C ALA A 54 8.85 -5.31 -0.76
N GLU A 55 7.85 -5.07 -1.61
CA GLU A 55 7.96 -4.16 -2.75
C GLU A 55 8.06 -2.69 -2.31
N ILE A 56 7.21 -2.26 -1.36
CA ILE A 56 7.22 -0.90 -0.80
C ILE A 56 8.56 -0.58 -0.13
N TYR A 57 9.14 -1.54 0.59
CA TYR A 57 10.41 -1.42 1.32
C TYR A 57 11.58 -2.07 0.57
N SER A 58 11.56 -2.06 -0.75
CA SER A 58 12.66 -2.56 -1.58
C SER A 58 13.77 -1.54 -1.80
N GLY A 59 14.96 -2.00 -2.14
CA GLY A 59 16.12 -1.18 -2.46
C GLY A 59 16.51 -0.23 -1.32
N PRO A 60 16.71 1.07 -1.59
CA PRO A 60 17.15 2.04 -0.58
C PRO A 60 16.18 2.24 0.59
N LYS A 61 14.93 1.79 0.46
CA LYS A 61 13.90 1.87 1.51
C LYS A 61 13.90 0.67 2.45
N ALA A 62 14.71 -0.35 2.18
CA ALA A 62 14.80 -1.55 3.01
C ALA A 62 15.20 -1.24 4.46
N GLU A 63 16.03 -0.23 4.66
CA GLU A 63 16.46 0.22 6.00
C GLU A 63 15.32 0.80 6.85
N LEU A 64 14.21 1.18 6.22
CA LEU A 64 13.03 1.70 6.90
C LEU A 64 12.08 0.60 7.37
N ARG A 65 12.29 -0.64 6.94
CA ARG A 65 11.45 -1.78 7.32
C ARG A 65 11.36 -2.00 8.82
N PRO A 66 12.44 -1.91 9.62
CA PRO A 66 12.37 -2.04 11.07
C PRO A 66 11.46 -0.99 11.73
N ILE A 67 11.39 0.23 11.18
CA ILE A 67 10.49 1.28 11.66
C ILE A 67 9.03 0.85 11.45
N HIS A 68 8.71 0.37 10.26
CA HIS A 68 7.38 -0.14 9.92
C HIS A 68 6.97 -1.31 10.83
N ASP A 69 7.84 -2.29 10.99
CA ASP A 69 7.57 -3.48 11.80
C ASP A 69 7.34 -3.12 13.27
N LYS A 70 8.12 -2.18 13.82
CA LYS A 70 7.92 -1.67 15.19
C LYS A 70 6.59 -0.93 15.34
N LEU A 71 6.21 -0.12 14.35
CA LEU A 71 4.92 0.57 14.32
C LEU A 71 3.76 -0.44 14.32
N LEU A 72 3.79 -1.41 13.42
CA LEU A 72 2.76 -2.45 13.35
C LEU A 72 2.66 -3.25 14.65
N ALA A 73 3.77 -3.71 15.19
CA ALA A 73 3.78 -4.47 16.44
C ALA A 73 3.18 -3.69 17.62
N ALA A 74 3.33 -2.37 17.63
CA ALA A 74 2.70 -1.52 18.64
C ALA A 74 1.19 -1.34 18.39
N ILE A 75 0.79 -1.18 17.12
CA ILE A 75 -0.61 -0.96 16.72
C ILE A 75 -1.43 -2.26 16.87
N GLU A 76 -0.85 -3.41 16.61
CA GLU A 76 -1.50 -4.73 16.79
C GLU A 76 -1.99 -4.96 18.23
N LYS A 77 -1.32 -4.34 19.20
CA LYS A 77 -1.73 -4.37 20.62
C LYS A 77 -3.03 -3.62 20.92
N PHE A 78 -3.49 -2.78 19.99
CA PHE A 78 -4.74 -2.02 20.16
C PHE A 78 -5.98 -2.90 19.96
N GLY A 79 -5.89 -3.92 19.13
CA GLY A 79 -6.97 -4.84 18.77
C GLY A 79 -7.07 -5.08 17.26
N ALA A 80 -8.21 -5.57 16.82
CA ALA A 80 -8.41 -5.92 15.41
C ALA A 80 -8.47 -4.69 14.50
N PHE A 81 -7.79 -4.77 13.37
CA PHE A 81 -7.83 -3.78 12.28
C PHE A 81 -7.42 -4.44 10.96
N GLU A 82 -7.70 -3.77 9.86
CA GLU A 82 -7.36 -4.22 8.52
C GLU A 82 -6.08 -3.50 8.04
N ILE A 83 -5.17 -4.28 7.48
CA ILE A 83 -3.98 -3.77 6.79
C ILE A 83 -4.28 -3.78 5.29
N ALA A 84 -4.31 -2.60 4.67
CA ALA A 84 -4.56 -2.43 3.24
C ALA A 84 -3.32 -1.84 2.55
N PRO A 85 -2.37 -2.66 2.11
CA PRO A 85 -1.21 -2.21 1.37
C PRO A 85 -1.64 -1.57 0.04
N LYS A 86 -0.99 -0.46 -0.30
CA LYS A 86 -1.15 0.25 -1.57
C LYS A 86 0.22 0.33 -2.26
N LYS A 87 0.27 0.87 -3.46
CA LYS A 87 1.50 0.96 -4.25
C LYS A 87 2.71 1.54 -3.50
N ASN A 88 2.50 2.57 -2.69
CA ASN A 88 3.60 3.30 -2.03
C ASN A 88 3.40 3.47 -0.51
N CYS A 89 2.35 2.90 0.05
CA CYS A 89 2.02 3.06 1.46
C CYS A 89 1.14 1.93 1.97
N VAL A 90 1.02 1.85 3.28
CA VAL A 90 0.13 0.90 3.96
C VAL A 90 -0.94 1.69 4.69
N SER A 91 -2.20 1.44 4.34
CA SER A 91 -3.35 2.02 5.02
C SER A 91 -3.80 1.08 6.15
N LEU A 92 -4.03 1.63 7.32
CA LEU A 92 -4.54 0.91 8.48
C LEU A 92 -5.97 1.37 8.75
N ARG A 93 -6.89 0.40 8.81
CA ARG A 93 -8.33 0.67 8.82
C ARG A 93 -9.05 -0.13 9.90
N ARG A 94 -10.09 0.49 10.44
CA ARG A 94 -11.19 -0.20 11.13
C ARG A 94 -12.46 0.00 10.28
N LYS A 95 -13.51 0.64 10.78
CA LYS A 95 -14.59 1.14 9.90
C LYS A 95 -14.10 2.27 8.97
N LYS A 96 -13.16 3.07 9.47
CA LYS A 96 -12.50 4.15 8.73
C LYS A 96 -10.97 3.98 8.78
N GLN A 97 -10.28 4.59 7.84
CA GLN A 97 -8.83 4.69 7.92
C GLN A 97 -8.44 5.54 9.13
N PHE A 98 -7.62 5.00 10.01
CA PHE A 98 -7.12 5.73 11.19
C PHE A 98 -5.65 6.11 11.09
N ALA A 99 -4.88 5.36 10.33
CA ALA A 99 -3.46 5.64 10.11
C ALA A 99 -2.99 5.19 8.74
N MET A 100 -1.88 5.74 8.29
CA MET A 100 -1.19 5.36 7.06
C MET A 100 0.31 5.41 7.29
N ILE A 101 1.04 4.40 6.83
CA ILE A 101 2.50 4.32 6.93
C ILE A 101 3.05 4.38 5.52
N SER A 102 3.90 5.37 5.24
CA SER A 102 4.49 5.58 3.92
C SER A 102 5.99 5.85 4.02
N PRO A 103 6.83 5.07 3.36
CA PRO A 103 8.25 5.40 3.21
C PRO A 103 8.40 6.53 2.18
N ALA A 104 8.30 7.76 2.64
CA ALA A 104 8.29 8.95 1.80
C ALA A 104 9.64 9.20 1.10
N THR A 105 10.74 8.92 1.78
CA THR A 105 12.10 9.01 1.24
C THR A 105 12.91 7.77 1.60
N LYS A 106 14.18 7.72 1.19
CA LYS A 106 15.12 6.63 1.53
C LYS A 106 15.41 6.53 3.03
N THR A 107 15.23 7.62 3.76
CA THR A 107 15.62 7.75 5.17
C THR A 107 14.47 8.13 6.09
N ARG A 108 13.24 8.28 5.57
CA ARG A 108 12.11 8.79 6.33
C ARG A 108 10.82 8.04 6.04
N VAL A 109 10.15 7.61 7.09
CA VAL A 109 8.77 7.12 7.06
C VAL A 109 7.85 8.24 7.51
N GLU A 110 6.80 8.51 6.76
CA GLU A 110 5.70 9.38 7.17
C GLU A 110 4.56 8.54 7.72
N VAL A 111 4.14 8.84 8.94
CA VAL A 111 2.98 8.23 9.58
C VAL A 111 1.84 9.22 9.51
N GLY A 112 0.87 8.95 8.65
CA GLY A 112 -0.37 9.73 8.58
C GLY A 112 -1.32 9.32 9.69
N ILE A 113 -1.94 10.29 10.36
CA ILE A 113 -2.90 10.09 11.44
C ILE A 113 -4.22 10.74 11.04
N ASN A 114 -5.27 9.95 11.00
CA ASN A 114 -6.59 10.37 10.58
C ASN A 114 -7.50 10.59 11.79
N MET A 115 -7.31 11.72 12.44
CA MET A 115 -8.09 12.13 13.60
C MET A 115 -8.22 13.65 13.62
N LYS A 116 -9.35 14.15 14.11
CA LYS A 116 -9.57 15.59 14.33
C LYS A 116 -9.32 15.96 15.78
N GLY A 117 -8.88 17.18 16.01
CA GLY A 117 -8.79 17.77 17.36
C GLY A 117 -7.50 17.44 18.11
N LEU A 118 -6.49 16.89 17.47
CA LEU A 118 -5.14 16.82 18.02
C LEU A 118 -4.49 18.21 18.01
N LYS A 119 -3.68 18.50 19.00
CA LYS A 119 -2.88 19.74 19.02
C LYS A 119 -1.62 19.50 18.18
N PRO A 120 -1.39 20.28 17.13
CA PRO A 120 -0.14 20.21 16.37
C PRO A 120 1.06 20.47 17.27
N THR A 121 2.14 19.73 17.03
CA THR A 121 3.42 19.92 17.72
C THR A 121 4.55 19.99 16.68
N ALA A 122 5.78 20.21 17.12
CA ALA A 122 6.93 20.17 16.22
C ALA A 122 7.07 18.85 15.46
N ARG A 123 6.58 17.74 16.03
CA ARG A 123 6.56 16.40 15.41
C ARG A 123 5.24 16.07 14.73
N LEU A 124 4.12 16.49 15.30
CA LEU A 124 2.77 16.25 14.78
C LEU A 124 2.38 17.41 13.85
N ILE A 125 2.59 17.22 12.58
CA ILE A 125 2.36 18.24 11.56
C ILE A 125 0.91 18.16 11.09
N GLU A 126 0.18 19.28 11.20
CA GLU A 126 -1.17 19.38 10.65
C GLU A 126 -1.13 19.47 9.13
N MET A 127 -1.96 18.68 8.47
CA MET A 127 -2.06 18.64 7.02
C MET A 127 -3.21 19.52 6.53
N PRO A 128 -3.12 20.08 5.32
CA PRO A 128 -4.21 20.84 4.71
C PRO A 128 -5.51 20.05 4.65
N ALA A 129 -6.62 20.74 4.78
CA ALA A 129 -7.96 20.16 4.64
C ALA A 129 -8.11 19.50 3.25
N GLY A 130 -8.72 18.31 3.23
CA GLY A 130 -8.90 17.52 1.99
C GLY A 130 -7.79 16.52 1.71
N GLY A 131 -6.74 16.47 2.53
CA GLY A 131 -5.74 15.41 2.48
C GLY A 131 -6.25 14.05 2.95
N MET A 132 -5.49 12.99 2.68
CA MET A 132 -5.84 11.62 3.11
C MET A 132 -5.75 11.43 4.62
N CYS A 133 -4.97 12.26 5.31
CA CYS A 133 -4.82 12.28 6.76
C CYS A 133 -4.84 13.73 7.26
N GLN A 134 -5.30 13.94 8.49
CA GLN A 134 -5.32 15.27 9.09
C GLN A 134 -3.96 15.68 9.65
N TYR A 135 -3.18 14.72 10.11
CA TYR A 135 -1.85 14.96 10.68
C TYR A 135 -0.85 13.97 10.11
N LYS A 136 0.43 14.34 10.16
CA LYS A 136 1.53 13.42 9.86
C LYS A 136 2.67 13.58 10.86
N VAL A 137 3.39 12.49 11.08
CA VAL A 137 4.62 12.44 11.85
C VAL A 137 5.72 11.87 10.97
N ASN A 138 6.86 12.55 10.95
CA ASN A 138 8.05 12.04 10.25
C ASN A 138 8.86 11.19 11.24
N VAL A 139 9.25 10.00 10.81
CA VAL A 139 10.04 9.05 11.58
C VAL A 139 11.27 8.67 10.77
N THR A 140 12.44 8.94 11.29
CA THR A 140 13.73 8.65 10.63
C THR A 140 14.51 7.53 11.30
N ALA A 141 14.16 7.18 12.52
CA ALA A 141 14.80 6.12 13.29
C ALA A 141 13.80 5.27 14.06
N VAL A 142 14.15 4.03 14.33
CA VAL A 142 13.33 3.09 15.11
C VAL A 142 13.04 3.63 16.52
N GLY A 143 13.96 4.40 17.09
CA GLY A 143 13.80 5.04 18.41
C GLY A 143 12.72 6.12 18.47
N GLU A 144 12.36 6.69 17.33
CA GLU A 144 11.30 7.71 17.23
C GLU A 144 9.88 7.11 17.22
N VAL A 145 9.76 5.79 17.13
CA VAL A 145 8.53 5.05 17.41
C VAL A 145 8.37 4.93 18.94
N ASP A 146 7.96 6.01 19.54
CA ASP A 146 7.83 6.18 20.98
C ASP A 146 6.37 6.14 21.47
N LYS A 147 6.20 6.27 22.76
CA LYS A 147 4.88 6.23 23.39
C LYS A 147 3.97 7.38 22.95
N GLU A 148 4.55 8.53 22.63
CA GLU A 148 3.81 9.71 22.18
C GLU A 148 3.18 9.46 20.81
N LEU A 149 3.97 8.99 19.83
CA LEU A 149 3.49 8.62 18.50
C LEU A 149 2.42 7.52 18.58
N ILE A 150 2.65 6.51 19.39
CA ILE A 150 1.72 5.41 19.59
C ILE A 150 0.42 5.90 20.25
N ALA A 151 0.49 6.86 21.17
CA ALA A 151 -0.69 7.45 21.79
C ALA A 151 -1.57 8.20 20.77
N TRP A 152 -0.97 8.96 19.85
CA TRP A 152 -1.72 9.62 18.78
C TRP A 152 -2.39 8.63 17.84
N ILE A 153 -1.68 7.57 17.44
CA ILE A 153 -2.25 6.51 16.61
C ILE A 153 -3.37 5.78 17.35
N ARG A 154 -3.21 5.53 18.64
CA ARG A 154 -4.24 4.91 19.49
C ARG A 154 -5.51 5.73 19.53
N GLN A 155 -5.40 7.04 19.74
CA GLN A 155 -6.56 7.92 19.70
C GLN A 155 -7.28 7.88 18.37
N ALA A 156 -6.52 7.87 17.25
CA ALA A 156 -7.10 7.73 15.91
C ALA A 156 -7.79 6.37 15.73
N TYR A 157 -7.19 5.30 16.24
CA TYR A 157 -7.76 3.96 16.24
C TYR A 157 -9.10 3.90 16.97
N ASP A 158 -9.18 4.48 18.15
CA ASP A 158 -10.40 4.51 18.96
C ASP A 158 -11.50 5.34 18.30
N ASN A 159 -11.15 6.38 17.55
CA ASN A 159 -12.10 7.21 16.79
C ASN A 159 -12.52 6.63 15.42
N ALA A 160 -11.90 5.56 14.95
CA ALA A 160 -12.18 4.94 13.67
C ALA A 160 -13.32 3.88 13.73
N VAL A 161 -14.14 3.94 14.72
CA VAL A 161 -15.28 3.01 14.97
C VAL A 161 -16.49 3.35 14.11
#